data_3efdae8342e8f852caa573f793e72635
#
_entry.id   3efdae8342e8f852caa573f793e72635
#
_cell.length_a   1.000
_cell.length_b   1.000
_cell.length_c   1.000
_cell.angle_alpha   90.00
_cell.angle_beta   90.00
_cell.angle_gamma   90.00
#
_symmetry.space_group_name_H-M   'P 1'
#
loop_
_entity.id
_entity.type
_entity.pdbx_description
1 polymer ?
#
loop_
_entity_poly.entity_id
_entity_poly.type
_entity_poly.pdbx_seq_one_letter_code
_entity_poly.pdbx_strand_id
1 'polypeptide(L)'
;MKKKAFLVFLCVIMALMSGCGKDSIRFGTSGAGGVYGEIALSLAASVQKETDDMTFDVQVTAGSAANVRLLAQNQLDLAIAQADIIDNAYYGTGTFRKSYRDYAAVAGLYTEPCQIVVSADSDIYTINDLEGKRVSVGEAESGTEQNATQILETYGMNKSFVNEINLNYGEACEKLKSGEIDAFFCTLAAGSSVIKNLAAEHDIRLIPLSDTAIQRLLEAYNFYTEYTIQKGTYPNQSEDVTTIGVTAVLLANEKMDKERVKTITEILFRNQAAINAAVSPNLELDPETAVKGITIPFHEGALEYYRESGIVVQ
;
A
#
# COMPACT_ATOMS: atom_id res chain seq x y z
N MET A 1 -24.74 55.85 20.48
CA MET A 1 -23.77 55.75 19.38
C MET A 1 -22.57 54.82 19.68
N LYS A 2 -22.04 54.80 20.92
CA LYS A 2 -20.86 53.95 21.27
C LYS A 2 -21.08 52.43 21.21
N LYS A 3 -22.30 51.91 21.43
CA LYS A 3 -22.60 50.46 21.37
C LYS A 3 -22.68 49.90 19.94
N LYS A 4 -23.06 50.71 18.95
CA LYS A 4 -23.10 50.28 17.53
C LYS A 4 -21.70 50.23 16.87
N ALA A 5 -20.80 51.11 17.26
CA ALA A 5 -19.41 51.12 16.82
C ALA A 5 -18.63 49.89 17.34
N PHE A 6 -18.91 49.44 18.57
CA PHE A 6 -18.27 48.25 19.15
C PHE A 6 -18.71 46.94 18.46
N LEU A 7 -19.98 46.85 18.05
CA LEU A 7 -20.51 45.66 17.34
C LEU A 7 -19.91 45.53 15.92
N VAL A 8 -19.75 46.66 15.22
CA VAL A 8 -19.16 46.66 13.86
C VAL A 8 -17.66 46.29 13.93
N PHE A 9 -16.95 46.76 14.97
CA PHE A 9 -15.53 46.42 15.15
C PHE A 9 -15.33 44.94 15.50
N LEU A 10 -16.23 44.33 16.27
CA LEU A 10 -16.20 42.89 16.60
C LEU A 10 -16.47 42.01 15.34
N CYS A 11 -17.42 42.42 14.47
CA CYS A 11 -17.67 41.71 13.20
C CYS A 11 -16.50 41.82 12.22
N VAL A 12 -15.77 42.92 12.19
CA VAL A 12 -14.58 43.08 11.32
C VAL A 12 -13.42 42.24 11.83
N ILE A 13 -13.25 42.08 13.15
CA ILE A 13 -12.20 41.19 13.72
C ILE A 13 -12.53 39.73 13.47
N MET A 14 -13.82 39.30 13.49
CA MET A 14 -14.19 37.93 13.10
C MET A 14 -13.99 37.60 11.62
N ALA A 15 -14.11 38.62 10.74
CA ALA A 15 -13.84 38.45 9.31
C ALA A 15 -12.35 38.35 8.96
N LEU A 16 -11.46 38.84 9.85
CA LEU A 16 -10.01 38.76 9.65
C LEU A 16 -9.37 37.49 10.25
N MET A 17 -10.14 36.66 10.97
CA MET A 17 -9.69 35.35 11.46
C MET A 17 -10.02 34.18 10.53
N SER A 18 -10.56 34.44 9.33
CA SER A 18 -10.52 33.47 8.23
C SER A 18 -9.10 33.43 7.67
N GLY A 19 -8.15 33.10 8.52
CA GLY A 19 -6.84 32.69 8.09
C GLY A 19 -7.06 31.46 7.20
N CYS A 20 -6.76 31.58 5.93
CA CYS A 20 -6.58 30.46 5.01
C CYS A 20 -5.47 29.57 5.60
N GLY A 21 -5.82 28.70 6.56
CA GLY A 21 -5.03 27.54 6.84
C GLY A 21 -5.00 26.77 5.54
N LYS A 22 -3.82 26.56 4.96
CA LYS A 22 -3.67 25.68 3.82
C LYS A 22 -4.24 24.34 4.27
N ASP A 23 -5.30 23.86 3.62
CA ASP A 23 -5.84 22.55 3.91
C ASP A 23 -4.76 21.52 3.60
N SER A 24 -4.30 20.81 4.63
CA SER A 24 -3.28 19.78 4.49
C SER A 24 -3.86 18.57 3.77
N ILE A 25 -3.17 18.06 2.78
CA ILE A 25 -3.54 16.84 2.04
C ILE A 25 -3.37 15.64 2.99
N ARG A 26 -4.47 14.98 3.33
CA ARG A 26 -4.50 13.81 4.20
C ARG A 26 -4.09 12.59 3.37
N PHE A 27 -2.95 12.01 3.68
CA PHE A 27 -2.35 10.92 2.92
C PHE A 27 -2.32 9.62 3.73
N GLY A 28 -3.20 8.67 3.42
CA GLY A 28 -3.29 7.37 4.07
C GLY A 28 -2.22 6.40 3.60
N THR A 29 -1.61 5.69 4.56
CA THR A 29 -0.48 4.77 4.32
C THR A 29 -0.80 3.35 4.78
N SER A 30 0.02 2.75 5.63
CA SER A 30 -0.15 1.43 6.22
C SER A 30 0.41 1.39 7.64
N GLY A 31 0.25 0.28 8.34
CA GLY A 31 0.80 0.06 9.65
C GLY A 31 2.32 0.07 9.71
N ALA A 32 2.85 -0.01 10.93
CA ALA A 32 4.29 0.06 11.19
C ALA A 32 5.06 -1.03 10.44
N GLY A 33 6.16 -0.65 9.78
CA GLY A 33 6.98 -1.53 8.95
C GLY A 33 6.52 -1.63 7.49
N GLY A 34 5.37 -1.01 7.13
CA GLY A 34 4.90 -0.95 5.75
C GLY A 34 5.62 0.12 4.92
N VAL A 35 5.79 -0.16 3.64
CA VAL A 35 6.53 0.68 2.68
C VAL A 35 5.74 1.93 2.27
N TYR A 36 4.40 1.93 2.37
CA TYR A 36 3.56 3.06 1.97
C TYR A 36 3.89 4.35 2.71
N GLY A 37 4.26 4.25 4.01
CA GLY A 37 4.68 5.40 4.80
C GLY A 37 5.96 6.04 4.27
N GLU A 38 6.95 5.25 3.88
CA GLU A 38 8.22 5.72 3.32
C GLU A 38 7.99 6.44 1.97
N ILE A 39 7.15 5.88 1.09
CA ILE A 39 6.77 6.50 -0.19
C ILE A 39 6.03 7.82 0.05
N ALA A 40 5.01 7.81 0.92
CA ALA A 40 4.21 9.00 1.19
C ALA A 40 5.05 10.14 1.76
N LEU A 41 5.95 9.86 2.72
CA LEU A 41 6.87 10.85 3.29
C LEU A 41 7.84 11.39 2.24
N SER A 42 8.41 10.52 1.38
CA SER A 42 9.33 10.93 0.32
C SER A 42 8.65 11.78 -0.75
N LEU A 43 7.42 11.40 -1.16
CA LEU A 43 6.62 12.18 -2.10
C LEU A 43 6.22 13.53 -1.49
N ALA A 44 5.73 13.55 -0.25
CA ALA A 44 5.36 14.78 0.45
C ALA A 44 6.55 15.74 0.56
N ALA A 45 7.72 15.23 0.93
CA ALA A 45 8.95 16.04 1.00
C ALA A 45 9.35 16.58 -0.38
N SER A 46 9.19 15.78 -1.44
CA SER A 46 9.49 16.21 -2.81
C SER A 46 8.54 17.33 -3.27
N VAL A 47 7.23 17.20 -2.99
CA VAL A 47 6.25 18.22 -3.33
C VAL A 47 6.49 19.52 -2.54
N GLN A 48 6.70 19.43 -1.22
CA GLN A 48 6.94 20.59 -0.37
C GLN A 48 8.24 21.35 -0.72
N LYS A 49 9.21 20.66 -1.34
CA LYS A 49 10.45 21.30 -1.83
C LYS A 49 10.23 22.12 -3.09
N GLU A 50 9.26 21.74 -3.92
CA GLU A 50 8.99 22.37 -5.23
C GLU A 50 7.86 23.41 -5.18
N THR A 51 6.94 23.31 -4.20
CA THR A 51 5.84 24.25 -4.04
C THR A 51 5.46 24.47 -2.57
N ASP A 52 5.17 25.73 -2.24
CA ASP A 52 4.65 26.12 -0.93
C ASP A 52 3.10 25.97 -0.83
N ASP A 53 2.42 25.59 -1.92
CA ASP A 53 0.96 25.60 -1.99
C ASP A 53 0.31 24.33 -1.43
N MET A 54 1.10 23.27 -1.19
CA MET A 54 0.63 22.01 -0.66
C MET A 54 1.37 21.61 0.61
N THR A 55 0.63 21.18 1.61
CA THR A 55 1.15 20.53 2.82
C THR A 55 0.52 19.16 2.97
N PHE A 56 1.18 18.26 3.66
CA PHE A 56 0.72 16.88 3.82
C PHE A 56 0.58 16.50 5.29
N ASP A 57 -0.49 15.79 5.59
CA ASP A 57 -0.74 15.07 6.82
C ASP A 57 -0.69 13.58 6.51
N VAL A 58 0.48 12.96 6.71
CA VAL A 58 0.72 11.53 6.43
C VAL A 58 0.19 10.71 7.60
N GLN A 59 -0.83 9.92 7.35
CA GLN A 59 -1.59 9.19 8.36
C GLN A 59 -1.30 7.69 8.28
N VAL A 60 -0.99 7.08 9.42
CA VAL A 60 -0.91 5.63 9.55
C VAL A 60 -2.33 5.05 9.57
N THR A 61 -2.54 4.03 8.74
CA THR A 61 -3.83 3.30 8.64
C THR A 61 -3.57 1.79 8.73
N ALA A 62 -4.63 0.99 8.72
CA ALA A 62 -4.49 -0.46 8.63
C ALA A 62 -4.06 -0.97 7.23
N GLY A 63 -4.03 -0.10 6.21
CA GLY A 63 -3.61 -0.44 4.85
C GLY A 63 -4.73 -0.35 3.82
N SER A 64 -4.66 -1.18 2.77
CA SER A 64 -5.40 -0.99 1.51
C SER A 64 -6.91 -0.89 1.65
N ALA A 65 -7.58 -1.78 2.38
CA ALA A 65 -9.05 -1.75 2.48
C ALA A 65 -9.53 -0.59 3.36
N ALA A 66 -8.78 -0.26 4.42
CA ALA A 66 -9.06 0.92 5.23
C ALA A 66 -8.90 2.20 4.40
N ASN A 67 -7.81 2.30 3.61
CA ASN A 67 -7.51 3.45 2.75
C ASN A 67 -8.62 3.72 1.73
N VAL A 68 -9.08 2.70 1.02
CA VAL A 68 -10.16 2.83 0.05
C VAL A 68 -11.47 3.31 0.72
N ARG A 69 -11.80 2.78 1.90
CA ARG A 69 -12.99 3.24 2.65
C ARG A 69 -12.86 4.69 3.11
N LEU A 70 -11.69 5.08 3.60
CA LEU A 70 -11.42 6.44 4.07
C LEU A 70 -11.44 7.46 2.92
N LEU A 71 -10.89 7.11 1.74
CA LEU A 71 -11.01 7.91 0.51
C LEU A 71 -12.48 8.10 0.13
N ALA A 72 -13.24 7.01 0.04
CA ALA A 72 -14.65 7.03 -0.32
C ALA A 72 -15.53 7.79 0.70
N GLN A 73 -15.09 7.89 1.94
CA GLN A 73 -15.74 8.68 3.00
C GLN A 73 -15.24 10.13 3.07
N ASN A 74 -14.38 10.54 2.15
CA ASN A 74 -13.77 11.88 2.13
C ASN A 74 -12.96 12.21 3.40
N GLN A 75 -12.38 11.18 4.03
CA GLN A 75 -11.51 11.30 5.20
C GLN A 75 -10.03 11.32 4.83
N LEU A 76 -9.68 10.85 3.63
CA LEU A 76 -8.37 10.98 2.99
C LEU A 76 -8.53 11.69 1.65
N ASP A 77 -7.45 12.35 1.23
CA ASP A 77 -7.34 12.99 -0.08
C ASP A 77 -6.46 12.15 -1.01
N LEU A 78 -5.38 11.57 -0.48
CA LEU A 78 -4.52 10.59 -1.16
C LEU A 78 -4.40 9.33 -0.32
N ALA A 79 -4.14 8.21 -0.97
CA ALA A 79 -3.77 6.96 -0.28
C ALA A 79 -3.01 6.01 -1.21
N ILE A 80 -2.33 5.01 -0.64
CA ILE A 80 -1.77 3.89 -1.40
C ILE A 80 -2.57 2.64 -1.04
N ALA A 81 -2.93 1.86 -2.06
CA ALA A 81 -3.64 0.61 -1.87
C ALA A 81 -3.25 -0.42 -2.95
N GLN A 82 -3.46 -1.69 -2.68
CA GLN A 82 -3.22 -2.78 -3.63
C GLN A 82 -4.30 -2.83 -4.71
N ALA A 83 -3.92 -3.19 -5.93
CA ALA A 83 -4.80 -3.24 -7.10
C ALA A 83 -6.00 -4.19 -6.90
N ASP A 84 -5.80 -5.33 -6.22
CA ASP A 84 -6.86 -6.29 -5.89
C ASP A 84 -7.93 -5.70 -4.96
N ILE A 85 -7.52 -4.98 -3.95
CA ILE A 85 -8.42 -4.27 -3.01
C ILE A 85 -9.15 -3.13 -3.72
N ILE A 86 -8.45 -2.38 -4.55
CA ILE A 86 -9.01 -1.29 -5.33
C ILE A 86 -10.12 -1.80 -6.25
N ASP A 87 -9.84 -2.86 -7.01
CA ASP A 87 -10.78 -3.50 -7.93
C ASP A 87 -12.02 -4.01 -7.18
N ASN A 88 -11.81 -4.81 -6.14
CA ASN A 88 -12.88 -5.36 -5.32
C ASN A 88 -13.78 -4.28 -4.70
N ALA A 89 -13.19 -3.21 -4.19
CA ALA A 89 -13.94 -2.11 -3.61
C ALA A 89 -14.71 -1.31 -4.68
N TYR A 90 -14.10 -1.06 -5.83
CA TYR A 90 -14.72 -0.29 -6.91
C TYR A 90 -15.94 -1.00 -7.50
N TYR A 91 -15.86 -2.33 -7.65
CA TYR A 91 -16.95 -3.15 -8.19
C TYR A 91 -17.87 -3.74 -7.12
N GLY A 92 -17.52 -3.64 -5.83
CA GLY A 92 -18.34 -4.17 -4.71
C GLY A 92 -18.27 -5.69 -4.62
N THR A 93 -17.11 -6.28 -4.89
CA THR A 93 -16.83 -7.71 -4.87
C THR A 93 -15.93 -8.10 -3.70
N GLY A 94 -15.57 -9.37 -3.60
CA GLY A 94 -14.70 -9.87 -2.53
C GLY A 94 -15.30 -9.61 -1.13
N THR A 95 -14.53 -8.95 -0.27
CA THR A 95 -14.96 -8.60 1.10
C THR A 95 -15.85 -7.36 1.16
N PHE A 96 -15.99 -6.62 0.04
CA PHE A 96 -16.79 -5.41 -0.04
C PHE A 96 -18.24 -5.72 -0.44
N ARG A 97 -19.20 -5.33 0.41
CA ARG A 97 -20.64 -5.57 0.19
C ARG A 97 -21.32 -4.51 -0.68
N LYS A 98 -20.60 -3.43 -1.00
CA LYS A 98 -21.06 -2.33 -1.86
C LYS A 98 -19.87 -1.74 -2.61
N SER A 99 -20.15 -1.13 -3.76
CA SER A 99 -19.12 -0.40 -4.51
C SER A 99 -18.77 0.92 -3.83
N TYR A 100 -17.47 1.28 -3.91
CA TYR A 100 -16.91 2.55 -3.52
C TYR A 100 -16.25 3.17 -4.74
N ARG A 101 -16.68 4.36 -5.17
CA ARG A 101 -16.25 4.96 -6.45
C ARG A 101 -15.78 6.40 -6.31
N ASP A 102 -15.71 6.94 -5.08
CA ASP A 102 -15.30 8.32 -4.84
C ASP A 102 -13.77 8.46 -4.80
N TYR A 103 -13.06 7.65 -5.56
CA TYR A 103 -11.60 7.70 -5.73
C TYR A 103 -11.19 7.26 -7.13
N ALA A 104 -10.03 7.70 -7.56
CA ALA A 104 -9.46 7.40 -8.87
C ALA A 104 -7.96 7.09 -8.76
N ALA A 105 -7.42 6.36 -9.74
CA ALA A 105 -6.01 6.04 -9.81
C ALA A 105 -5.17 7.26 -10.18
N VAL A 106 -3.98 7.36 -9.60
CA VAL A 106 -2.97 8.34 -9.97
C VAL A 106 -1.79 7.63 -10.67
N ALA A 107 -1.25 6.59 -10.07
CA ALA A 107 -0.10 5.85 -10.60
C ALA A 107 0.01 4.46 -9.98
N GLY A 108 0.32 3.44 -10.76
CA GLY A 108 0.96 2.23 -10.26
C GLY A 108 2.38 2.54 -9.79
N LEU A 109 2.73 2.10 -8.59
CA LEU A 109 3.99 2.47 -7.97
C LEU A 109 5.04 1.37 -8.13
N TYR A 110 4.71 0.15 -7.76
CA TYR A 110 5.60 -1.02 -7.81
C TYR A 110 4.80 -2.30 -7.57
N THR A 111 5.43 -3.45 -7.83
CA THR A 111 4.85 -4.75 -7.50
C THR A 111 5.28 -5.19 -6.10
N GLU A 112 4.32 -5.59 -5.28
CA GLU A 112 4.51 -6.12 -3.94
C GLU A 112 4.40 -7.64 -3.96
N PRO A 113 5.51 -8.40 -3.80
CA PRO A 113 5.41 -9.85 -3.62
C PRO A 113 4.74 -10.19 -2.29
N CYS A 114 3.87 -11.19 -2.33
CA CYS A 114 3.32 -11.79 -1.13
C CYS A 114 4.36 -12.77 -0.56
N GLN A 115 4.91 -12.45 0.60
CA GLN A 115 5.97 -13.20 1.24
C GLN A 115 5.45 -13.93 2.47
N ILE A 116 5.83 -15.18 2.64
CA ILE A 116 5.50 -15.97 3.81
C ILE A 116 6.80 -16.27 4.55
N VAL A 117 6.94 -15.73 5.75
CA VAL A 117 8.16 -15.73 6.53
C VAL A 117 8.03 -16.65 7.72
N VAL A 118 9.02 -17.50 7.91
CA VAL A 118 9.16 -18.41 9.09
C VAL A 118 10.57 -18.34 9.63
N SER A 119 10.80 -18.80 10.86
CA SER A 119 12.16 -19.06 11.38
C SER A 119 12.84 -20.14 10.56
N ALA A 120 14.13 -19.98 10.27
CA ALA A 120 14.87 -20.92 9.43
C ALA A 120 14.96 -22.34 10.03
N ASP A 121 14.91 -22.44 11.35
CA ASP A 121 14.95 -23.70 12.10
C ASP A 121 13.56 -24.36 12.28
N SER A 122 12.48 -23.73 11.79
CA SER A 122 11.12 -24.28 11.86
C SER A 122 10.96 -25.53 10.98
N ASP A 123 9.92 -26.32 11.26
CA ASP A 123 9.48 -27.48 10.49
C ASP A 123 8.54 -27.11 9.32
N ILE A 124 8.36 -25.80 9.03
CA ILE A 124 7.47 -25.28 7.99
C ILE A 124 8.25 -25.07 6.70
N TYR A 125 8.00 -25.85 5.67
CA TYR A 125 8.64 -25.78 4.35
C TYR A 125 7.66 -25.46 3.21
N THR A 126 6.38 -25.70 3.43
CA THR A 126 5.29 -25.50 2.47
C THR A 126 4.10 -24.81 3.13
N ILE A 127 3.18 -24.31 2.33
CA ILE A 127 1.93 -23.72 2.84
C ILE A 127 1.12 -24.74 3.65
N ASN A 128 1.12 -26.03 3.26
CA ASN A 128 0.38 -27.07 3.98
C ASN A 128 0.91 -27.29 5.42
N ASP A 129 2.18 -26.99 5.68
CA ASP A 129 2.77 -27.12 7.02
C ASP A 129 2.28 -26.02 8.01
N LEU A 130 1.51 -25.04 7.51
CA LEU A 130 0.86 -24.03 8.33
C LEU A 130 -0.37 -24.53 9.09
N GLU A 131 -0.84 -25.77 8.80
CA GLU A 131 -1.97 -26.36 9.54
C GLU A 131 -1.71 -26.43 11.03
N GLY A 132 -2.62 -25.85 11.82
CA GLY A 132 -2.52 -25.78 13.28
C GLY A 132 -1.52 -24.76 13.82
N LYS A 133 -0.75 -24.08 12.96
CA LYS A 133 0.25 -23.08 13.35
C LYS A 133 -0.39 -21.74 13.67
N ARG A 134 0.32 -20.90 14.43
CA ARG A 134 -0.03 -19.52 14.75
C ARG A 134 0.53 -18.63 13.63
N VAL A 135 -0.34 -18.06 12.81
CA VAL A 135 0.04 -17.35 11.59
C VAL A 135 -0.48 -15.92 11.62
N SER A 136 0.41 -14.94 11.54
CA SER A 136 -0.04 -13.58 11.30
C SER A 136 -0.39 -13.42 9.80
N VAL A 137 -1.63 -12.99 9.57
CA VAL A 137 -2.16 -12.77 8.21
C VAL A 137 -2.15 -11.28 7.81
N GLY A 138 -1.46 -10.43 8.55
CA GLY A 138 -1.49 -8.98 8.40
C GLY A 138 -2.51 -8.30 9.30
N GLU A 139 -2.55 -6.98 9.28
CA GLU A 139 -3.55 -6.21 10.03
C GLU A 139 -4.95 -6.47 9.45
N ALA A 140 -5.97 -6.39 10.31
CA ALA A 140 -7.35 -6.42 9.86
C ALA A 140 -7.60 -5.26 8.89
N GLU A 141 -8.31 -5.51 7.80
CA GLU A 141 -8.54 -4.55 6.70
C GLU A 141 -7.28 -4.18 5.89
N SER A 142 -6.19 -4.95 6.00
CA SER A 142 -5.03 -4.81 5.12
C SER A 142 -5.21 -5.60 3.82
N GLY A 143 -4.42 -5.25 2.80
CA GLY A 143 -4.32 -6.07 1.58
C GLY A 143 -3.65 -7.41 1.86
N THR A 144 -2.70 -7.47 2.79
CA THR A 144 -2.04 -8.71 3.20
C THR A 144 -3.04 -9.73 3.77
N GLU A 145 -4.01 -9.30 4.58
CA GLU A 145 -5.06 -10.19 5.09
C GLU A 145 -5.86 -10.85 3.95
N GLN A 146 -6.19 -10.08 2.91
CA GLN A 146 -6.88 -10.62 1.74
C GLN A 146 -5.99 -11.60 0.95
N ASN A 147 -4.73 -11.22 0.70
CA ASN A 147 -3.80 -12.08 -0.04
C ASN A 147 -3.53 -13.40 0.72
N ALA A 148 -3.33 -13.34 2.04
CA ALA A 148 -3.16 -14.52 2.87
C ALA A 148 -4.39 -15.44 2.80
N THR A 149 -5.59 -14.88 2.90
CA THR A 149 -6.85 -15.63 2.77
C THR A 149 -6.94 -16.34 1.41
N GLN A 150 -6.69 -15.64 0.31
CA GLN A 150 -6.76 -16.20 -1.05
C GLN A 150 -5.70 -17.28 -1.30
N ILE A 151 -4.47 -17.08 -0.79
CA ILE A 151 -3.43 -18.10 -0.85
C ILE A 151 -3.85 -19.34 -0.07
N LEU A 152 -4.25 -19.20 1.19
CA LEU A 152 -4.67 -20.33 2.03
C LEU A 152 -5.85 -21.10 1.40
N GLU A 153 -6.87 -20.40 0.90
CA GLU A 153 -8.00 -21.01 0.21
C GLU A 153 -7.58 -21.79 -1.06
N THR A 154 -6.57 -21.31 -1.79
CA THR A 154 -6.03 -22.00 -2.98
C THR A 154 -5.41 -23.35 -2.62
N TYR A 155 -4.87 -23.50 -1.40
CA TYR A 155 -4.39 -24.76 -0.85
C TYR A 155 -5.48 -25.57 -0.13
N GLY A 156 -6.75 -25.13 -0.19
CA GLY A 156 -7.87 -25.79 0.47
C GLY A 156 -7.94 -25.54 1.98
N MET A 157 -7.17 -24.57 2.47
CA MET A 157 -7.17 -24.17 3.87
C MET A 157 -8.13 -23.00 4.09
N ASN A 158 -8.81 -22.99 5.21
CA ASN A 158 -9.67 -21.90 5.65
C ASN A 158 -9.30 -21.49 7.08
N LYS A 159 -9.98 -20.49 7.62
CA LYS A 159 -9.73 -19.96 8.98
C LYS A 159 -9.74 -21.00 10.12
N SER A 160 -10.27 -22.21 9.89
CA SER A 160 -10.25 -23.29 10.89
C SER A 160 -8.97 -24.14 10.85
N PHE A 161 -8.17 -24.05 9.80
CA PHE A 161 -6.93 -24.82 9.63
C PHE A 161 -5.72 -24.12 10.26
N VAL A 162 -5.70 -22.78 10.32
CA VAL A 162 -4.63 -21.98 10.91
C VAL A 162 -5.16 -21.12 12.06
N ASN A 163 -4.33 -20.87 13.07
CA ASN A 163 -4.67 -19.92 14.12
C ASN A 163 -4.28 -18.52 13.64
N GLU A 164 -5.21 -17.85 12.92
CA GLU A 164 -4.98 -16.53 12.36
C GLU A 164 -4.85 -15.44 13.44
N ILE A 165 -3.88 -14.56 13.28
CA ILE A 165 -3.61 -13.42 14.16
C ILE A 165 -3.43 -12.18 13.27
N ASN A 166 -4.06 -11.07 13.62
CA ASN A 166 -3.87 -9.81 12.91
C ASN A 166 -2.80 -8.96 13.61
N LEU A 167 -1.67 -8.73 12.93
CA LEU A 167 -0.55 -7.94 13.42
C LEU A 167 -0.01 -7.05 12.28
N ASN A 168 0.55 -5.89 12.63
CA ASN A 168 1.40 -5.17 11.69
C ASN A 168 2.75 -5.88 11.51
N TYR A 169 3.51 -5.48 10.49
CA TYR A 169 4.76 -6.19 10.16
C TYR A 169 5.83 -6.10 11.25
N GLY A 170 5.92 -4.96 11.96
CA GLY A 170 6.85 -4.81 13.08
C GLY A 170 6.52 -5.76 14.23
N GLU A 171 5.25 -5.82 14.64
CA GLU A 171 4.77 -6.75 15.66
C GLU A 171 4.96 -8.22 15.24
N ALA A 172 4.68 -8.54 13.96
CA ALA A 172 4.87 -9.89 13.44
C ALA A 172 6.34 -10.33 13.50
N CYS A 173 7.29 -9.45 13.13
CA CYS A 173 8.71 -9.70 13.24
C CYS A 173 9.13 -9.99 14.70
N GLU A 174 8.71 -9.17 15.66
CA GLU A 174 9.04 -9.38 17.08
C GLU A 174 8.43 -10.67 17.61
N LYS A 175 7.20 -10.98 17.24
CA LYS A 175 6.53 -12.21 17.70
C LYS A 175 7.08 -13.48 17.03
N LEU A 176 7.60 -13.40 15.82
CA LEU A 176 8.32 -14.51 15.20
C LEU A 176 9.63 -14.77 15.95
N LYS A 177 10.42 -13.74 16.26
CA LYS A 177 11.67 -13.85 17.02
C LYS A 177 11.44 -14.44 18.41
N SER A 178 10.36 -14.06 19.07
CA SER A 178 10.02 -14.58 20.42
C SER A 178 9.38 -15.97 20.39
N GLY A 179 9.04 -16.51 19.23
CA GLY A 179 8.33 -17.77 19.08
C GLY A 179 6.85 -17.71 19.52
N GLU A 180 6.27 -16.50 19.59
CA GLU A 180 4.84 -16.32 19.86
C GLU A 180 3.97 -16.63 18.65
N ILE A 181 4.52 -16.48 17.43
CA ILE A 181 3.92 -16.94 16.17
C ILE A 181 4.88 -17.85 15.42
N ASP A 182 4.37 -18.68 14.54
CA ASP A 182 5.14 -19.67 13.78
C ASP A 182 5.45 -19.19 12.36
N ALA A 183 4.61 -18.33 11.81
CA ALA A 183 4.75 -17.73 10.48
C ALA A 183 4.04 -16.38 10.40
N PHE A 184 4.40 -15.58 9.41
CA PHE A 184 3.60 -14.43 9.02
C PHE A 184 3.60 -14.20 7.51
N PHE A 185 2.48 -13.69 7.00
CA PHE A 185 2.35 -13.13 5.67
C PHE A 185 2.71 -11.65 5.67
N CYS A 186 3.39 -11.22 4.62
CA CYS A 186 3.61 -9.80 4.34
C CYS A 186 3.59 -9.55 2.83
N THR A 187 2.85 -8.52 2.41
CA THR A 187 2.79 -8.07 1.02
C THR A 187 3.39 -6.68 0.95
N LEU A 188 4.64 -6.61 0.53
CA LEU A 188 5.44 -5.38 0.49
C LEU A 188 6.67 -5.59 -0.41
N ALA A 189 7.35 -4.50 -0.78
CA ALA A 189 8.52 -4.55 -1.66
C ALA A 189 9.55 -5.57 -1.21
N ALA A 190 10.05 -6.38 -2.15
CA ALA A 190 11.16 -7.29 -1.89
C ALA A 190 12.40 -6.50 -1.44
N GLY A 191 13.06 -6.98 -0.39
CA GLY A 191 14.21 -6.30 0.19
C GLY A 191 13.85 -5.11 1.09
N SER A 192 12.60 -5.00 1.56
CA SER A 192 12.17 -4.02 2.53
C SER A 192 12.99 -4.03 3.81
N SER A 193 13.15 -2.86 4.43
CA SER A 193 13.97 -2.67 5.63
C SER A 193 13.49 -3.54 6.80
N VAL A 194 12.18 -3.71 6.98
CA VAL A 194 11.61 -4.47 8.09
C VAL A 194 12.01 -5.95 8.03
N ILE A 195 11.96 -6.58 6.85
CA ILE A 195 12.36 -7.99 6.68
C ILE A 195 13.88 -8.14 6.66
N LYS A 196 14.63 -7.19 6.08
CA LYS A 196 16.10 -7.19 6.13
C LYS A 196 16.61 -7.11 7.58
N ASN A 197 16.02 -6.24 8.39
CA ASN A 197 16.39 -6.10 9.78
C ASN A 197 16.06 -7.38 10.57
N LEU A 198 14.87 -7.96 10.36
CA LEU A 198 14.54 -9.25 10.95
C LEU A 198 15.58 -10.31 10.55
N ALA A 199 15.88 -10.47 9.26
CA ALA A 199 16.81 -11.47 8.74
C ALA A 199 18.27 -11.25 9.20
N ALA A 200 18.64 -10.02 9.58
CA ALA A 200 19.96 -9.73 10.14
C ALA A 200 20.08 -10.13 11.62
N GLU A 201 18.97 -10.19 12.35
CA GLU A 201 18.94 -10.51 13.79
C GLU A 201 18.47 -11.94 14.06
N HIS A 202 17.72 -12.54 13.15
CA HIS A 202 17.08 -13.85 13.29
C HIS A 202 17.05 -14.55 11.93
N ASP A 203 17.61 -15.76 11.85
CA ASP A 203 17.62 -16.53 10.61
C ASP A 203 16.19 -16.87 10.19
N ILE A 204 15.83 -16.45 8.97
CA ILE A 204 14.49 -16.67 8.38
C ILE A 204 14.56 -17.55 7.14
N ARG A 205 13.42 -18.13 6.80
CA ARG A 205 13.15 -18.78 5.52
C ARG A 205 11.87 -18.20 4.92
N LEU A 206 11.89 -17.94 3.61
CA LEU A 206 10.70 -17.63 2.84
C LEU A 206 10.09 -18.93 2.31
N ILE A 207 8.78 -19.07 2.39
CA ILE A 207 8.05 -20.24 1.88
C ILE A 207 7.58 -19.93 0.44
N PRO A 208 8.01 -20.72 -0.57
CA PRO A 208 7.54 -20.55 -1.95
C PRO A 208 6.10 -21.02 -2.11
N LEU A 209 5.39 -20.46 -3.08
CA LEU A 209 4.16 -21.02 -3.59
C LEU A 209 4.47 -22.08 -4.65
N SER A 210 3.67 -23.14 -4.71
CA SER A 210 3.80 -24.13 -5.79
C SER A 210 3.32 -23.55 -7.13
N ASP A 211 3.91 -23.99 -8.24
CA ASP A 211 3.53 -23.58 -9.60
C ASP A 211 2.01 -23.75 -9.83
N THR A 212 1.44 -24.86 -9.35
CA THR A 212 0.00 -25.12 -9.47
C THR A 212 -0.82 -24.10 -8.70
N ALA A 213 -0.39 -23.69 -7.52
CA ALA A 213 -1.10 -22.67 -6.74
C ALA A 213 -0.99 -21.30 -7.40
N ILE A 214 0.20 -20.94 -7.91
CA ILE A 214 0.40 -19.70 -8.66
C ILE A 214 -0.53 -19.66 -9.87
N GLN A 215 -0.56 -20.72 -10.70
CA GLN A 215 -1.44 -20.77 -11.86
C GLN A 215 -2.92 -20.59 -11.49
N ARG A 216 -3.40 -21.27 -10.43
CA ARG A 216 -4.77 -21.11 -9.95
C ARG A 216 -5.07 -19.69 -9.48
N LEU A 217 -4.14 -19.05 -8.80
CA LEU A 217 -4.27 -17.66 -8.35
C LEU A 217 -4.33 -16.69 -9.53
N LEU A 218 -3.47 -16.87 -10.55
CA LEU A 218 -3.46 -16.04 -11.75
C LEU A 218 -4.73 -16.25 -12.62
N GLU A 219 -5.27 -17.47 -12.66
CA GLU A 219 -6.53 -17.75 -13.36
C GLU A 219 -7.75 -17.17 -12.63
N ALA A 220 -7.72 -17.20 -11.29
CA ALA A 220 -8.84 -16.70 -10.47
C ALA A 220 -8.85 -15.17 -10.33
N TYR A 221 -7.68 -14.54 -10.40
CA TYR A 221 -7.48 -13.13 -10.06
C TYR A 221 -6.55 -12.46 -11.06
N ASN A 222 -7.09 -11.57 -11.91
CA ASN A 222 -6.38 -10.87 -12.99
C ASN A 222 -5.44 -9.74 -12.52
N PHE A 223 -5.43 -9.44 -11.25
CA PHE A 223 -4.56 -8.42 -10.64
C PHE A 223 -3.26 -9.01 -10.04
N TYR A 224 -3.13 -10.33 -9.99
CA TYR A 224 -1.88 -10.97 -9.60
C TYR A 224 -0.95 -11.18 -10.78
N THR A 225 0.34 -11.17 -10.50
CA THR A 225 1.41 -11.58 -11.40
C THR A 225 2.32 -12.59 -10.69
N GLU A 226 2.97 -13.47 -11.45
CA GLU A 226 4.05 -14.28 -10.88
C GLU A 226 5.23 -13.37 -10.54
N TYR A 227 5.84 -13.60 -9.38
CA TYR A 227 6.96 -12.82 -8.90
C TYR A 227 8.04 -13.74 -8.33
N THR A 228 9.30 -13.46 -8.68
CA THR A 228 10.47 -14.17 -8.13
C THR A 228 11.28 -13.24 -7.24
N ILE A 229 11.33 -13.56 -5.94
CA ILE A 229 12.23 -12.90 -5.00
C ILE A 229 13.60 -13.52 -5.19
N GLN A 230 14.51 -12.74 -5.74
CA GLN A 230 15.85 -13.22 -6.12
C GLN A 230 16.65 -13.62 -4.88
N LYS A 231 17.45 -14.68 -5.01
CA LYS A 231 18.42 -15.07 -3.97
C LYS A 231 19.29 -13.89 -3.56
N GLY A 232 19.63 -13.82 -2.28
CA GLY A 232 20.41 -12.71 -1.73
C GLY A 232 19.64 -11.41 -1.51
N THR A 233 18.32 -11.39 -1.75
CA THR A 233 17.46 -10.25 -1.36
C THR A 233 17.50 -10.02 0.15
N TYR A 234 17.53 -11.10 0.92
CA TYR A 234 17.67 -11.07 2.38
C TYR A 234 18.93 -11.79 2.85
N PRO A 235 19.49 -11.44 4.02
CA PRO A 235 20.56 -12.20 4.65
C PRO A 235 20.26 -13.71 4.68
N ASN A 236 21.25 -14.52 4.35
CA ASN A 236 21.19 -15.98 4.34
C ASN A 236 20.17 -16.63 3.38
N GLN A 237 19.47 -15.86 2.54
CA GLN A 237 18.61 -16.41 1.49
C GLN A 237 19.47 -16.92 0.32
N SER A 238 19.62 -18.24 0.21
CA SER A 238 20.49 -18.90 -0.79
C SER A 238 19.81 -19.20 -2.11
N GLU A 239 18.48 -19.19 -2.16
CA GLU A 239 17.67 -19.60 -3.32
C GLU A 239 16.65 -18.53 -3.71
N ASP A 240 16.25 -18.55 -4.98
CA ASP A 240 15.11 -17.77 -5.48
C ASP A 240 13.82 -18.31 -4.86
N VAL A 241 12.86 -17.43 -4.59
CA VAL A 241 11.56 -17.81 -4.03
C VAL A 241 10.46 -17.28 -4.93
N THR A 242 9.70 -18.20 -5.54
CA THR A 242 8.59 -17.85 -6.43
C THR A 242 7.30 -17.70 -5.62
N THR A 243 6.57 -16.64 -5.91
CA THR A 243 5.31 -16.27 -5.26
C THR A 243 4.43 -15.47 -6.23
N ILE A 244 3.36 -14.87 -5.75
CA ILE A 244 2.56 -13.89 -6.48
C ILE A 244 2.91 -12.47 -6.05
N GLY A 245 2.72 -11.53 -6.98
CA GLY A 245 2.84 -10.10 -6.73
C GLY A 245 1.56 -9.35 -7.09
N VAL A 246 1.33 -8.23 -6.43
CA VAL A 246 0.22 -7.31 -6.69
C VAL A 246 0.74 -5.88 -6.80
N THR A 247 0.15 -5.05 -7.65
CA THR A 247 0.60 -3.66 -7.82
C THR A 247 0.09 -2.79 -6.69
N ALA A 248 0.99 -2.04 -6.04
CA ALA A 248 0.65 -0.91 -5.17
C ALA A 248 0.31 0.30 -6.04
N VAL A 249 -0.81 0.97 -5.77
CA VAL A 249 -1.33 2.08 -6.57
C VAL A 249 -1.53 3.30 -5.69
N LEU A 250 -1.03 4.45 -6.14
CA LEU A 250 -1.40 5.75 -5.59
C LEU A 250 -2.79 6.13 -6.07
N LEU A 251 -3.65 6.46 -5.13
CA LEU A 251 -5.04 6.88 -5.35
C LEU A 251 -5.23 8.32 -4.89
N ALA A 252 -6.14 9.03 -5.55
CA ALA A 252 -6.66 10.31 -5.11
C ALA A 252 -8.18 10.23 -4.90
N ASN A 253 -8.71 11.00 -3.95
CA ASN A 253 -10.13 11.25 -3.88
C ASN A 253 -10.58 11.91 -5.20
N GLU A 254 -11.68 11.45 -5.79
CA GLU A 254 -12.18 11.93 -7.09
C GLU A 254 -12.44 13.43 -7.11
N LYS A 255 -12.75 14.03 -5.94
CA LYS A 255 -13.03 15.46 -5.78
C LYS A 255 -11.78 16.33 -5.57
N MET A 256 -10.60 15.70 -5.50
CA MET A 256 -9.36 16.45 -5.34
C MET A 256 -9.15 17.36 -6.58
N ASP A 257 -8.61 18.54 -6.33
CA ASP A 257 -8.36 19.50 -7.40
C ASP A 257 -7.45 18.93 -8.50
N LYS A 258 -7.87 19.08 -9.74
CA LYS A 258 -7.19 18.53 -10.91
C LYS A 258 -5.74 18.98 -11.03
N GLU A 259 -5.48 20.28 -10.85
CA GLU A 259 -4.13 20.84 -10.97
C GLU A 259 -3.22 20.36 -9.86
N ARG A 260 -3.77 20.17 -8.64
CA ARG A 260 -3.00 19.58 -7.52
C ARG A 260 -2.60 18.13 -7.82
N VAL A 261 -3.52 17.29 -8.31
CA VAL A 261 -3.21 15.90 -8.65
C VAL A 261 -2.23 15.83 -9.81
N LYS A 262 -2.37 16.67 -10.84
CA LYS A 262 -1.40 16.78 -11.94
C LYS A 262 -0.02 17.11 -11.41
N THR A 263 0.10 18.16 -10.61
CA THR A 263 1.39 18.58 -10.00
C THR A 263 2.02 17.47 -9.16
N ILE A 264 1.23 16.76 -8.34
CA ILE A 264 1.71 15.63 -7.54
C ILE A 264 2.23 14.52 -8.45
N THR A 265 1.52 14.21 -9.55
CA THR A 265 1.93 13.17 -10.51
C THR A 265 3.22 13.55 -11.22
N GLU A 266 3.36 14.79 -11.65
CA GLU A 266 4.58 15.33 -12.25
C GLU A 266 5.78 15.22 -11.31
N ILE A 267 5.60 15.63 -10.05
CA ILE A 267 6.66 15.62 -9.04
C ILE A 267 7.03 14.17 -8.66
N LEU A 268 6.06 13.27 -8.56
CA LEU A 268 6.29 11.85 -8.33
C LEU A 268 7.30 11.28 -9.33
N PHE A 269 7.06 11.44 -10.62
CA PHE A 269 7.92 10.88 -11.65
C PHE A 269 9.20 11.69 -11.89
N ARG A 270 9.19 13.00 -11.71
CA ARG A 270 10.40 13.82 -11.75
C ARG A 270 11.39 13.44 -10.65
N ASN A 271 10.90 13.05 -9.48
CA ASN A 271 11.71 12.66 -8.33
C ASN A 271 11.80 11.14 -8.13
N GLN A 272 11.43 10.33 -9.11
CA GLN A 272 11.40 8.87 -9.01
C GLN A 272 12.70 8.27 -8.45
N ALA A 273 13.84 8.76 -8.87
CA ALA A 273 15.13 8.25 -8.40
C ALA A 273 15.34 8.48 -6.89
N ALA A 274 14.92 9.65 -6.37
CA ALA A 274 15.01 9.97 -4.96
C ALA A 274 14.02 9.14 -4.12
N ILE A 275 12.80 8.96 -4.62
CA ILE A 275 11.77 8.14 -3.96
C ILE A 275 12.20 6.67 -3.95
N ASN A 276 12.68 6.14 -5.08
CA ASN A 276 13.19 4.77 -5.17
C ASN A 276 14.33 4.52 -4.17
N ALA A 277 15.28 5.46 -4.08
CA ALA A 277 16.41 5.35 -3.15
C ALA A 277 15.99 5.44 -1.67
N ALA A 278 14.92 6.16 -1.35
CA ALA A 278 14.42 6.31 0.01
C ALA A 278 13.66 5.09 0.53
N VAL A 279 13.09 4.28 -0.38
CA VAL A 279 12.17 3.18 -0.03
C VAL A 279 12.84 1.82 -0.17
N SER A 280 13.33 1.50 -1.35
CA SER A 280 13.99 0.22 -1.66
C SER A 280 14.78 0.35 -2.94
N PRO A 281 15.99 -0.26 -3.03
CA PRO A 281 16.76 -0.26 -4.26
C PRO A 281 16.07 -1.01 -5.42
N ASN A 282 15.06 -1.83 -5.13
CA ASN A 282 14.31 -2.61 -6.12
C ASN A 282 12.95 -1.97 -6.48
N LEU A 283 12.65 -0.78 -5.97
CA LEU A 283 11.46 -0.04 -6.35
C LEU A 283 11.72 0.61 -7.72
N GLU A 284 10.91 0.29 -8.71
CA GLU A 284 11.04 0.79 -10.08
C GLU A 284 9.82 1.65 -10.44
N LEU A 285 9.80 2.88 -9.95
CA LEU A 285 8.84 3.88 -10.40
C LEU A 285 9.16 4.27 -11.85
N ASP A 286 8.22 4.04 -12.77
CA ASP A 286 8.33 4.37 -14.18
C ASP A 286 6.95 4.80 -14.71
N PRO A 287 6.82 5.99 -15.32
CA PRO A 287 5.54 6.50 -15.80
C PRO A 287 4.91 5.65 -16.90
N GLU A 288 5.70 4.92 -17.72
CA GLU A 288 5.17 4.04 -18.77
C GLU A 288 4.57 2.75 -18.20
N THR A 289 5.07 2.27 -17.06
CA THR A 289 4.54 1.09 -16.38
C THR A 289 3.44 1.44 -15.39
N ALA A 290 3.45 2.66 -14.87
CA ALA A 290 2.50 3.15 -13.87
C ALA A 290 1.03 3.19 -14.31
N VAL A 291 0.78 3.08 -15.61
CA VAL A 291 -0.58 3.05 -16.18
C VAL A 291 -1.09 1.65 -16.51
N LYS A 292 -0.26 0.61 -16.31
CA LYS A 292 -0.57 -0.77 -16.71
C LYS A 292 -1.27 -1.54 -15.58
N GLY A 293 -2.25 -2.38 -15.95
CA GLY A 293 -2.90 -3.30 -15.01
C GLY A 293 -3.82 -2.63 -13.99
N ILE A 294 -4.15 -1.35 -14.18
CA ILE A 294 -5.10 -0.62 -13.34
C ILE A 294 -6.49 -0.71 -13.97
N THR A 295 -7.45 -1.20 -13.21
CA THR A 295 -8.80 -1.56 -13.69
C THR A 295 -9.86 -0.49 -13.41
N ILE A 296 -9.49 0.57 -12.69
CA ILE A 296 -10.36 1.69 -12.34
C ILE A 296 -9.96 2.96 -13.12
N PRO A 297 -10.86 3.94 -13.26
CA PRO A 297 -10.52 5.20 -13.91
C PRO A 297 -9.36 5.93 -13.23
N PHE A 298 -8.55 6.60 -14.04
CA PHE A 298 -7.54 7.52 -13.54
C PHE A 298 -8.16 8.89 -13.23
N HIS A 299 -7.61 9.58 -12.26
CA HIS A 299 -7.96 10.95 -11.91
C HIS A 299 -7.64 11.90 -13.08
N GLU A 300 -8.50 12.88 -13.34
CA GLU A 300 -8.34 13.81 -14.48
C GLU A 300 -6.97 14.52 -14.50
N GLY A 301 -6.43 14.87 -13.33
CA GLY A 301 -5.11 15.48 -13.23
C GLY A 301 -3.98 14.53 -13.63
N ALA A 302 -4.06 13.26 -13.25
CA ALA A 302 -3.10 12.24 -13.67
C ALA A 302 -3.19 11.97 -15.18
N LEU A 303 -4.40 11.86 -15.71
CA LEU A 303 -4.62 11.71 -17.16
C LEU A 303 -4.02 12.86 -17.97
N GLU A 304 -4.10 14.09 -17.46
CA GLU A 304 -3.51 15.25 -18.14
C GLU A 304 -1.98 15.14 -18.17
N TYR A 305 -1.36 14.78 -17.04
CA TYR A 305 0.09 14.54 -16.99
C TYR A 305 0.52 13.46 -18.01
N TYR A 306 -0.14 12.30 -18.02
CA TYR A 306 0.21 11.20 -18.93
C TYR A 306 0.05 11.61 -20.40
N ARG A 307 -1.04 12.32 -20.73
CA ARG A 307 -1.27 12.84 -22.09
C ARG A 307 -0.17 13.82 -22.54
N GLU A 308 0.24 14.75 -21.67
CA GLU A 308 1.31 15.72 -21.97
C GLU A 308 2.68 15.04 -22.09
N SER A 309 2.89 13.95 -21.35
CA SER A 309 4.10 13.11 -21.43
C SER A 309 4.07 12.13 -22.61
N GLY A 310 2.99 12.09 -23.42
CA GLY A 310 2.87 11.18 -24.55
C GLY A 310 2.56 9.73 -24.18
N ILE A 311 2.15 9.47 -22.92
CA ILE A 311 1.84 8.13 -22.40
C ILE A 311 0.35 7.85 -22.62
N VAL A 312 0.05 6.69 -23.20
CA VAL A 312 -1.33 6.25 -23.46
C VAL A 312 -1.83 5.47 -22.23
N VAL A 313 -2.87 6.01 -21.61
CA VAL A 313 -3.65 5.31 -20.59
C VAL A 313 -4.74 4.50 -21.28
N GLN A 314 -4.79 3.20 -21.05
CA GLN A 314 -5.76 2.27 -21.69
C GLN A 314 -7.07 2.20 -20.91
#